data_d20cdb458112d1270b48c0e558eccebe
#
_entry.id   d20cdb458112d1270b48c0e558eccebe
#
_cell.length_a   1.000
_cell.length_b   1.000
_cell.length_c   1.000
_cell.angle_alpha   90.00
_cell.angle_beta   90.00
_cell.angle_gamma   90.00
#
_symmetry.space_group_name_H-M   'P 1'
#
loop_
_entity.id
_entity.type
_entity.pdbx_description
1 polymer ?
#
loop_
_entity_poly.entity_id
_entity_poly.type
_entity_poly.pdbx_seq_one_letter_code
_entity_poly.pdbx_strand_id
1 'polypeptide(L)'
;MTVRGHVFGVEVVETNLERAKGLMSRLYLQPDRGMIFAYDREQLLNFWMKNTLLSLDIVFLDAQKKVVSIQRNALPCKADPCWLYPSGAPAQYILELNAGMADRIHLSIGDQMY
;
A
#
# COMPACT_ATOMS: atom_id res chain seq x y z
N MET A 1 -0.65 -9.29 -9.14
CA MET A 1 0.71 -8.74 -9.13
C MET A 1 1.70 -9.78 -8.61
N THR A 2 2.88 -9.74 -9.11
CA THR A 2 3.91 -10.72 -8.73
C THR A 2 5.18 -9.99 -8.29
N VAL A 3 5.76 -10.42 -7.18
CA VAL A 3 7.06 -9.95 -6.70
C VAL A 3 7.78 -11.12 -6.00
N ARG A 4 9.06 -11.30 -6.30
CA ARG A 4 9.89 -12.36 -5.70
C ARG A 4 9.22 -13.73 -5.73
N GLY A 5 8.50 -14.04 -6.83
CA GLY A 5 7.79 -15.31 -7.01
C GLY A 5 6.46 -15.44 -6.29
N HIS A 6 6.05 -14.44 -5.50
CA HIS A 6 4.75 -14.43 -4.84
C HIS A 6 3.71 -13.72 -5.69
N VAL A 7 2.51 -14.30 -5.77
CA VAL A 7 1.40 -13.75 -6.56
C VAL A 7 0.33 -13.22 -5.60
N PHE A 8 -0.09 -11.97 -5.83
CA PHE A 8 -1.18 -11.34 -5.09
C PHE A 8 -2.30 -10.97 -6.03
N GLY A 9 -3.54 -11.30 -5.64
CA GLY A 9 -4.71 -10.70 -6.26
C GLY A 9 -4.91 -9.29 -5.71
N VAL A 10 -4.98 -8.28 -6.58
CA VAL A 10 -5.12 -6.90 -6.12
C VAL A 10 -6.36 -6.25 -6.70
N GLU A 11 -7.04 -5.45 -5.87
CA GLU A 11 -8.04 -4.50 -6.34
C GLU A 11 -7.30 -3.26 -6.81
N VAL A 12 -7.64 -2.76 -8.00
CA VAL A 12 -7.02 -1.56 -8.57
C VAL A 12 -7.95 -0.38 -8.34
N VAL A 13 -7.46 0.67 -7.70
CA VAL A 13 -8.21 1.91 -7.49
C VAL A 13 -7.49 3.07 -8.17
N GLU A 14 -8.24 3.83 -8.96
CA GLU A 14 -7.67 4.86 -9.83
C GLU A 14 -8.34 6.22 -9.67
N THR A 15 -9.60 6.27 -9.20
CA THR A 15 -10.32 7.53 -9.04
C THR A 15 -10.03 8.15 -7.67
N ASN A 16 -10.23 9.47 -7.57
CA ASN A 16 -10.09 10.18 -6.29
C ASN A 16 -11.00 9.58 -5.23
N LEU A 17 -12.23 9.23 -5.60
CA LEU A 17 -13.19 8.65 -4.65
C LEU A 17 -12.77 7.27 -4.18
N GLU A 18 -12.34 6.40 -5.10
CA GLU A 18 -11.84 5.08 -4.77
C GLU A 18 -10.60 5.15 -3.87
N ARG A 19 -9.65 6.05 -4.20
CA ARG A 19 -8.44 6.23 -3.38
C ARG A 19 -8.79 6.73 -1.98
N ALA A 20 -9.75 7.63 -1.85
CA ALA A 20 -10.18 8.14 -0.54
C ALA A 20 -10.79 7.05 0.32
N LYS A 21 -11.54 6.13 -0.28
CA LYS A 21 -12.16 5.02 0.45
C LYS A 21 -11.13 3.95 0.83
N GLY A 22 -10.28 3.55 -0.12
CA GLY A 22 -9.28 2.50 0.10
C GLY A 22 -9.87 1.27 0.80
N LEU A 23 -9.20 0.81 1.84
CA LEU A 23 -9.63 -0.32 2.67
C LEU A 23 -10.42 0.11 3.91
N MET A 24 -10.96 1.33 3.93
CA MET A 24 -11.75 1.82 5.06
C MET A 24 -12.89 0.86 5.41
N SER A 25 -13.07 0.66 6.71
CA SER A 25 -14.18 -0.12 7.29
C SER A 25 -14.19 -1.61 6.95
N ARG A 26 -13.18 -2.12 6.28
CA ARG A 26 -13.08 -3.57 6.04
C ARG A 26 -12.61 -4.27 7.30
N LEU A 27 -13.19 -5.44 7.58
CA LEU A 27 -12.85 -6.25 8.75
C LEU A 27 -11.80 -7.31 8.46
N TYR A 28 -11.53 -7.58 7.18
CA TYR A 28 -10.63 -8.67 6.79
C TYR A 28 -10.06 -8.42 5.40
N LEU A 29 -8.79 -8.80 5.23
CA LEU A 29 -8.10 -8.86 3.94
C LEU A 29 -7.38 -10.19 3.87
N GLN A 30 -7.69 -11.02 2.87
CA GLN A 30 -7.04 -12.32 2.71
C GLN A 30 -5.53 -12.15 2.51
N PRO A 31 -4.71 -13.10 3.02
CA PRO A 31 -3.24 -12.97 2.97
C PRO A 31 -2.65 -12.78 1.57
N ASP A 32 -3.28 -13.37 0.54
CA ASP A 32 -2.82 -13.29 -0.85
C ASP A 32 -3.48 -12.15 -1.64
N ARG A 33 -4.16 -11.25 -0.94
CA ARG A 33 -4.87 -10.12 -1.53
C ARG A 33 -4.25 -8.80 -1.10
N GLY A 34 -4.47 -7.79 -1.92
CA GLY A 34 -4.07 -6.43 -1.63
C GLY A 34 -4.90 -5.42 -2.42
N MET A 35 -4.57 -4.16 -2.25
CA MET A 35 -5.16 -3.06 -3.00
C MET A 35 -4.05 -2.18 -3.54
N ILE A 36 -4.09 -1.88 -4.84
CA ILE A 36 -3.13 -0.98 -5.45
C ILE A 36 -3.81 0.33 -5.84
N PHE A 37 -3.24 1.43 -5.36
CA PHE A 37 -3.68 2.79 -5.66
C PHE A 37 -2.82 3.31 -6.79
N ALA A 38 -3.43 3.62 -7.92
CA ALA A 38 -2.73 4.15 -9.08
C ALA A 38 -2.94 5.65 -9.19
N TYR A 39 -1.85 6.39 -9.34
CA TYR A 39 -1.85 7.84 -9.57
C TYR A 39 -1.40 8.11 -11.01
N ASP A 40 -1.69 9.32 -11.50
CA ASP A 40 -1.44 9.66 -12.90
C ASP A 40 0.04 9.99 -13.20
N ARG A 41 0.85 10.21 -12.17
CA ARG A 41 2.28 10.53 -12.33
C ARG A 41 3.04 10.24 -11.03
N GLU A 42 4.36 10.19 -11.13
CA GLU A 42 5.23 10.13 -9.94
C GLU A 42 5.17 11.46 -9.19
N GLN A 43 5.04 11.37 -7.86
CA GLN A 43 4.99 12.50 -6.95
C GLN A 43 5.27 12.03 -5.53
N LEU A 44 5.56 12.95 -4.64
CA LEU A 44 5.62 12.63 -3.23
C LEU A 44 4.20 12.33 -2.75
N LEU A 45 4.01 11.13 -2.19
CA LEU A 45 2.71 10.69 -1.70
C LEU A 45 2.71 10.61 -0.19
N ASN A 46 1.55 10.86 0.39
CA ASN A 46 1.29 10.61 1.80
C ASN A 46 0.06 9.71 1.90
N PHE A 47 0.10 8.79 2.85
CA PHE A 47 -1.00 7.88 3.08
C PHE A 47 -1.36 7.86 4.56
N TRP A 48 -2.63 7.67 4.90
CA TRP A 48 -3.06 7.54 6.27
C TRP A 48 -3.95 6.32 6.46
N MET A 49 -4.10 5.92 7.72
CA MET A 49 -4.88 4.74 8.10
C MET A 49 -6.25 5.12 8.68
N LYS A 50 -6.74 6.33 8.38
CA LYS A 50 -8.02 6.82 8.91
C LYS A 50 -9.16 5.87 8.53
N ASN A 51 -9.97 5.51 9.53
CA ASN A 51 -11.09 4.58 9.39
C ASN A 51 -10.71 3.22 8.82
N THR A 52 -9.45 2.88 8.80
CA THR A 52 -8.95 1.56 8.42
C THR A 52 -8.81 0.72 9.68
N LEU A 53 -9.46 -0.43 9.71
CA LEU A 53 -9.56 -1.30 10.88
C LEU A 53 -8.48 -2.38 10.90
N LEU A 54 -7.74 -2.52 9.81
CA LEU A 54 -6.70 -3.52 9.61
C LEU A 54 -5.32 -2.89 9.77
N SER A 55 -4.38 -3.63 10.34
CA SER A 55 -2.96 -3.26 10.27
C SER A 55 -2.43 -3.66 8.89
N LEU A 56 -1.70 -2.77 8.24
CA LEU A 56 -1.28 -2.97 6.85
C LEU A 56 0.22 -2.70 6.68
N ASP A 57 0.80 -3.36 5.68
CA ASP A 57 2.07 -2.92 5.10
C ASP A 57 1.75 -2.02 3.90
N ILE A 58 2.35 -0.83 3.87
CA ILE A 58 2.15 0.16 2.83
C ILE A 58 3.42 0.20 1.98
N VAL A 59 3.30 -0.22 0.71
CA VAL A 59 4.43 -0.31 -0.20
C VAL A 59 4.30 0.77 -1.27
N PHE A 60 5.29 1.66 -1.35
CA PHE A 60 5.30 2.72 -2.35
C PHE A 60 6.14 2.28 -3.54
N LEU A 61 5.59 2.44 -4.73
CA LEU A 61 6.21 2.01 -5.99
C LEU A 61 6.39 3.20 -6.92
N ASP A 62 7.49 3.21 -7.67
CA ASP A 62 7.70 4.23 -8.71
C ASP A 62 6.90 3.93 -9.98
N ALA A 63 7.12 4.73 -11.04
CA ALA A 63 6.40 4.57 -12.32
C ALA A 63 6.66 3.21 -12.97
N GLN A 64 7.79 2.60 -12.71
CA GLN A 64 8.14 1.26 -13.21
C GLN A 64 7.72 0.15 -12.26
N LYS A 65 7.02 0.48 -11.20
CA LYS A 65 6.59 -0.45 -10.14
C LYS A 65 7.75 -1.09 -9.39
N LYS A 66 8.83 -0.35 -9.23
CA LYS A 66 9.90 -0.72 -8.30
C LYS A 66 9.60 -0.17 -6.92
N VAL A 67 9.90 -0.95 -5.90
CA VAL A 67 9.70 -0.55 -4.51
C VAL A 67 10.66 0.58 -4.16
N VAL A 68 10.12 1.74 -3.77
CA VAL A 68 10.92 2.89 -3.33
C VAL A 68 10.87 3.09 -1.83
N SER A 69 9.82 2.60 -1.16
CA SER A 69 9.66 2.74 0.29
C SER A 69 8.67 1.71 0.79
N ILE A 70 8.84 1.27 2.03
CA ILE A 70 7.95 0.32 2.69
C ILE A 70 7.68 0.85 4.09
N GLN A 71 6.39 1.05 4.41
CA GLN A 71 5.96 1.32 5.77
C GLN A 71 5.35 0.04 6.32
N ARG A 72 6.09 -0.62 7.21
CA ARG A 72 5.66 -1.90 7.79
C ARG A 72 4.76 -1.67 8.98
N ASN A 73 3.74 -2.49 9.10
CA ASN A 73 2.85 -2.55 10.25
C ASN A 73 2.23 -1.20 10.60
N ALA A 74 1.61 -0.55 9.61
CA ALA A 74 0.86 0.66 9.86
C ALA A 74 -0.41 0.30 10.64
N LEU A 75 -0.62 0.95 11.77
CA LEU A 75 -1.69 0.60 12.71
C LEU A 75 -3.01 1.28 12.32
N PRO A 76 -4.15 0.66 12.67
CA PRO A 76 -5.46 1.28 12.48
C PRO A 76 -5.53 2.64 13.15
N CYS A 77 -6.27 3.57 12.52
CA CYS A 77 -6.54 4.88 13.10
C CYS A 77 -8.03 5.17 13.03
N LYS A 78 -8.70 5.16 14.20
CA LYS A 78 -10.16 5.29 14.27
C LYS A 78 -10.64 6.73 14.34
N ALA A 79 -9.78 7.65 14.79
CA ALA A 79 -10.15 9.05 14.99
C ALA A 79 -8.94 9.96 14.82
N ASP A 80 -9.17 11.17 14.31
CA ASP A 80 -8.13 12.18 14.17
C ASP A 80 -7.50 12.57 15.52
N PRO A 81 -6.21 12.91 15.53
CA PRO A 81 -5.32 13.01 14.37
C PRO A 81 -4.77 11.64 13.94
N CYS A 82 -4.78 11.38 12.64
CA CYS A 82 -4.16 10.18 12.08
C CYS A 82 -2.78 10.51 11.53
N TRP A 83 -1.83 9.60 11.77
CA TRP A 83 -0.46 9.75 11.28
C TRP A 83 -0.43 9.68 9.75
N LEU A 84 0.38 10.54 9.13
CA LEU A 84 0.65 10.49 7.70
C LEU A 84 1.93 9.71 7.45
N TYR A 85 1.85 8.70 6.59
CA TYR A 85 2.99 7.89 6.18
C TYR A 85 3.48 8.41 4.82
N PRO A 86 4.63 9.10 4.78
CA PRO A 86 5.14 9.66 3.52
C PRO A 86 5.85 8.59 2.69
N SER A 87 5.80 8.75 1.37
CA SER A 87 6.56 7.88 0.47
C SER A 87 8.08 8.11 0.60
N GLY A 88 8.49 9.31 0.98
CA GLY A 88 9.90 9.66 1.14
C GLY A 88 10.67 9.78 -0.17
N ALA A 89 10.06 9.40 -1.28
CA ALA A 89 10.60 9.47 -2.63
C ALA A 89 9.43 9.57 -3.61
N PRO A 90 9.63 10.08 -4.84
CA PRO A 90 8.56 10.08 -5.82
C PRO A 90 8.02 8.67 -6.06
N ALA A 91 6.71 8.54 -5.99
CA ALA A 91 5.99 7.28 -6.17
C ALA A 91 4.76 7.51 -7.04
N GLN A 92 4.33 6.46 -7.72
CA GLN A 92 3.13 6.52 -8.57
C GLN A 92 2.07 5.52 -8.13
N TYR A 93 2.47 4.49 -7.38
CA TYR A 93 1.55 3.47 -6.89
C TYR A 93 1.76 3.26 -5.39
N ILE A 94 0.67 2.96 -4.71
CA ILE A 94 0.70 2.49 -3.33
C ILE A 94 0.06 1.12 -3.31
N LEU A 95 0.79 0.11 -2.82
CA LEU A 95 0.26 -1.24 -2.64
C LEU A 95 0.06 -1.49 -1.15
N GLU A 96 -1.18 -1.80 -0.78
CA GLU A 96 -1.50 -2.19 0.58
C GLU A 96 -1.61 -3.71 0.68
N LEU A 97 -0.91 -4.29 1.65
CA LEU A 97 -0.94 -5.72 1.98
C LEU A 97 -1.20 -5.86 3.47
N ASN A 98 -1.60 -7.06 3.90
CA ASN A 98 -1.67 -7.33 5.33
C ASN A 98 -0.35 -7.07 6.01
N ALA A 99 -0.40 -6.53 7.23
CA ALA A 99 0.80 -6.30 8.03
C ALA A 99 1.59 -7.60 8.22
N GLY A 100 2.91 -7.50 8.06
CA GLY A 100 3.82 -8.64 8.15
C GLY A 100 4.07 -9.34 6.82
N MET A 101 3.28 -9.05 5.78
CA MET A 101 3.43 -9.73 4.50
C MET A 101 4.73 -9.31 3.80
N ALA A 102 5.13 -8.04 3.92
CA ALA A 102 6.39 -7.58 3.35
C ALA A 102 7.59 -8.36 3.91
N ASP A 103 7.61 -8.58 5.22
CA ASP A 103 8.66 -9.37 5.85
C ASP A 103 8.59 -10.84 5.44
N ARG A 104 7.39 -11.39 5.36
CA ARG A 104 7.19 -12.79 5.01
C ARG A 104 7.75 -13.14 3.63
N ILE A 105 7.62 -12.24 2.67
CA ILE A 105 8.13 -12.43 1.30
C ILE A 105 9.50 -11.80 1.09
N HIS A 106 10.13 -11.27 2.15
CA HIS A 106 11.43 -10.61 2.10
C HIS A 106 11.47 -9.43 1.12
N LEU A 107 10.38 -8.64 1.10
CA LEU A 107 10.27 -7.49 0.22
C LEU A 107 11.31 -6.43 0.59
N SER A 108 11.99 -5.89 -0.41
CA SER A 108 13.05 -4.90 -0.23
C SER A 108 12.89 -3.74 -1.21
N ILE A 109 13.43 -2.57 -0.82
CA ILE A 109 13.53 -1.42 -1.72
C ILE A 109 14.34 -1.85 -2.95
N GLY A 110 13.84 -1.50 -4.13
CA GLY A 110 14.42 -1.88 -5.41
C GLY A 110 13.82 -3.13 -6.04
N ASP A 111 13.00 -3.88 -5.31
CA ASP A 111 12.31 -5.05 -5.88
C ASP A 111 11.33 -4.61 -6.97
N GLN A 112 11.27 -5.39 -8.03
CA GLN A 112 10.38 -5.14 -9.16
C GLN A 112 9.07 -5.91 -8.99
N MET A 113 7.96 -5.20 -9.15
CA MET A 113 6.63 -5.83 -9.21
C MET A 113 6.14 -5.93 -10.65
N TYR A 114 5.38 -6.97 -10.90
CA TYR A 114 4.84 -7.23 -12.23
C TYR A 114 3.32 -7.42 -12.22
#